data_abdbf96661ce615315ed1c8df4cf624c
#
_entry.id   abdbf96661ce615315ed1c8df4cf624c
#
_cell.length_a   1.000
_cell.length_b   1.000
_cell.length_c   1.000
_cell.angle_alpha   90.00
_cell.angle_beta   90.00
_cell.angle_gamma   90.00
#
_symmetry.space_group_name_H-M   'P 1'
#
loop_
_entity.id
_entity.type
_entity.pdbx_description
1 polymer ?
#
loop_
_entity_poly.entity_id
_entity_poly.type
_entity_poly.pdbx_seq_one_letter_code
_entity_poly.pdbx_strand_id
1 'polypeptide(L)'
;MKLLSCILMMLALAITAAAADVTGKWSGTFTVTGPDASAGDSNPAFLILKQSGATLTGTAGGDEAEQFPIENAKIENNKITGTVNSSDGATYTVSLTVDGDRMTGEVTVSQGGQTMKGKIELKRVS
;
A
#
# COMPACT_ATOMS: atom_id res chain seq x y z
N MET A 1 -20.07 0.15 -44.00
CA MET A 1 -20.36 1.44 -43.49
C MET A 1 -20.71 1.46 -42.04
N LYS A 2 -21.71 0.75 -41.71
CA LYS A 2 -22.17 0.78 -40.34
C LYS A 2 -21.26 0.07 -39.38
N LEU A 3 -20.39 -0.71 -39.89
CA LEU A 3 -19.47 -1.48 -39.09
C LEU A 3 -18.49 -0.63 -38.35
N LEU A 4 -18.27 0.54 -38.85
CA LEU A 4 -17.29 1.43 -38.24
C LEU A 4 -17.64 1.84 -36.82
N SER A 5 -18.89 2.01 -36.55
CA SER A 5 -19.27 2.44 -35.24
C SER A 5 -19.03 1.39 -34.18
N CYS A 6 -19.07 0.15 -34.57
CA CYS A 6 -18.84 -0.89 -33.57
C CYS A 6 -17.41 -0.93 -33.11
N ILE A 7 -16.52 -0.59 -33.98
CA ILE A 7 -15.12 -0.64 -33.62
C ILE A 7 -14.75 0.41 -32.61
N LEU A 8 -15.38 1.52 -32.71
CA LEU A 8 -15.10 2.61 -31.79
C LEU A 8 -15.44 2.29 -30.36
N MET A 9 -16.48 1.51 -30.19
CA MET A 9 -16.87 1.17 -28.84
C MET A 9 -15.90 0.29 -28.14
N MET A 10 -15.23 -0.53 -28.87
CA MET A 10 -14.28 -1.43 -28.25
C MET A 10 -13.09 -0.72 -27.69
N LEU A 11 -12.73 0.35 -28.30
CA LEU A 11 -11.59 1.10 -27.80
C LEU A 11 -11.84 1.71 -26.45
N ALA A 12 -13.05 2.14 -26.23
CA ALA A 12 -13.36 2.76 -24.97
C ALA A 12 -13.22 1.80 -23.80
N LEU A 13 -13.52 0.55 -24.05
CA LEU A 13 -13.41 -0.43 -23.00
C LEU A 13 -11.99 -0.72 -22.60
N ALA A 14 -11.10 -0.67 -23.56
CA ALA A 14 -9.71 -0.95 -23.25
C ALA A 14 -9.13 0.05 -22.27
N ILE A 15 -9.61 1.26 -22.34
CA ILE A 15 -9.08 2.31 -21.47
C ILE A 15 -9.52 2.16 -20.05
N THR A 16 -10.75 1.73 -19.85
CA THR A 16 -11.27 1.61 -18.51
C THR A 16 -10.65 0.46 -17.74
N ALA A 17 -10.02 -0.45 -18.44
CA ALA A 17 -9.38 -1.57 -17.79
C ALA A 17 -8.09 -1.20 -17.09
N ALA A 18 -7.61 0.00 -17.31
CA ALA A 18 -6.35 0.43 -16.71
C ALA A 18 -6.52 0.61 -15.22
N ALA A 19 -6.11 -0.37 -14.46
CA ALA A 19 -6.09 -0.28 -13.02
C ALA A 19 -4.87 0.51 -12.58
N ALA A 20 -4.93 1.05 -11.39
CA ALA A 20 -3.79 1.74 -10.82
C ALA A 20 -2.61 0.79 -10.70
N ASP A 21 -1.47 1.22 -11.17
CA ASP A 21 -0.24 0.45 -11.06
C ASP A 21 0.56 1.05 -9.92
N VAL A 22 0.75 0.28 -8.86
CA VAL A 22 1.44 0.76 -7.67
C VAL A 22 2.92 0.39 -7.68
N THR A 23 3.41 -0.14 -8.78
CA THR A 23 4.83 -0.47 -8.87
C THR A 23 5.67 0.79 -8.69
N GLY A 24 6.64 0.72 -7.79
CA GLY A 24 7.53 1.84 -7.56
C GLY A 24 7.86 1.99 -6.09
N LYS A 25 8.43 3.14 -5.76
CA LYS A 25 8.82 3.45 -4.38
C LYS A 25 7.89 4.50 -3.82
N TRP A 26 7.52 4.30 -2.56
CA TRP A 26 6.58 5.16 -1.86
C TRP A 26 7.18 5.58 -0.53
N SER A 27 7.07 6.84 -0.21
CA SER A 27 7.65 7.37 1.01
C SER A 27 6.62 8.24 1.74
N GLY A 28 6.63 8.18 3.04
CA GLY A 28 5.71 8.97 3.83
C GLY A 28 5.93 8.79 5.31
N THR A 29 4.84 8.87 6.05
CA THR A 29 4.90 8.81 7.50
C THR A 29 3.86 7.87 8.06
N PHE A 30 4.20 7.29 9.20
CA PHE A 30 3.31 6.47 10.00
C PHE A 30 3.12 7.16 11.33
N THR A 31 1.89 7.45 11.68
CA THR A 31 1.56 8.16 12.91
C THR A 31 0.74 7.26 13.82
N VAL A 32 1.23 7.04 15.03
CA VAL A 32 0.53 6.20 16.01
C VAL A 32 -0.69 6.95 16.52
N THR A 33 -1.84 6.28 16.47
CA THR A 33 -3.10 6.86 16.91
C THR A 33 -3.75 6.09 18.06
N GLY A 34 -3.07 5.09 18.58
CA GLY A 34 -3.62 4.26 19.63
C GLY A 34 -3.77 4.98 20.96
N PRO A 35 -4.37 4.33 21.94
CA PRO A 35 -4.65 4.96 23.22
C PRO A 35 -3.43 5.18 24.10
N ASP A 36 -2.29 4.69 23.69
CA ASP A 36 -1.09 4.78 24.48
C ASP A 36 -0.43 6.14 24.39
N ALA A 37 0.52 6.37 25.26
CA ALA A 37 1.18 7.65 25.38
C ALA A 37 1.95 8.06 24.14
N SER A 38 2.25 7.14 23.25
CA SER A 38 2.95 7.48 22.03
C SER A 38 2.02 7.96 20.92
N ALA A 39 0.74 8.16 21.20
CA ALA A 39 -0.17 8.68 20.19
C ALA A 39 0.34 10.03 19.69
N GLY A 40 0.35 10.20 18.38
CA GLY A 40 0.86 11.41 17.75
C GLY A 40 2.29 11.32 17.31
N ASP A 41 3.03 10.29 17.70
CA ASP A 41 4.38 10.10 17.22
C ASP A 41 4.38 9.74 15.74
N SER A 42 5.26 10.40 15.00
CA SER A 42 5.37 10.21 13.56
C SER A 42 6.70 9.55 13.24
N ASN A 43 6.64 8.51 12.44
CA ASN A 43 7.84 7.79 12.02
C ASN A 43 7.87 7.69 10.52
N PRO A 44 9.05 7.69 9.90
CA PRO A 44 9.12 7.53 8.45
C PRO A 44 8.66 6.15 8.03
N ALA A 45 8.06 6.08 6.86
CA ALA A 45 7.64 4.83 6.27
C ALA A 45 8.06 4.81 4.80
N PHE A 46 8.54 3.67 4.35
CA PHE A 46 9.01 3.52 2.97
C PHE A 46 8.60 2.16 2.45
N LEU A 47 7.96 2.16 1.28
CA LEU A 47 7.51 0.94 0.64
C LEU A 47 8.11 0.83 -0.75
N ILE A 48 8.48 -0.40 -1.11
CA ILE A 48 8.88 -0.70 -2.47
C ILE A 48 7.92 -1.77 -2.96
N LEU A 49 7.15 -1.45 -4.00
CA LEU A 49 6.07 -2.31 -4.45
C LEU A 49 6.26 -2.72 -5.89
N LYS A 50 5.81 -3.93 -6.20
CA LYS A 50 5.80 -4.44 -7.56
C LYS A 50 4.48 -5.15 -7.79
N GLN A 51 3.75 -4.69 -8.79
CA GLN A 51 2.44 -5.23 -9.13
C GLN A 51 2.50 -6.02 -10.42
N SER A 52 1.88 -7.18 -10.42
CA SER A 52 1.76 -7.99 -11.61
C SER A 52 0.32 -8.49 -11.67
N GLY A 53 -0.52 -7.79 -12.42
CA GLY A 53 -1.95 -8.07 -12.44
C GLY A 53 -2.57 -7.78 -11.07
N ALA A 54 -3.21 -8.75 -10.49
CA ALA A 54 -3.78 -8.64 -9.15
C ALA A 54 -2.81 -9.07 -8.06
N THR A 55 -1.63 -9.52 -8.44
CA THR A 55 -0.63 -9.97 -7.48
C THR A 55 0.27 -8.80 -7.11
N LEU A 56 0.51 -8.67 -5.84
CA LEU A 56 1.36 -7.60 -5.33
C LEU A 56 2.47 -8.20 -4.50
N THR A 57 3.70 -7.74 -4.75
CA THR A 57 4.85 -8.11 -3.93
C THR A 57 5.59 -6.84 -3.55
N GLY A 58 6.38 -6.92 -2.50
CA GLY A 58 7.16 -5.77 -2.11
C GLY A 58 7.72 -5.88 -0.72
N THR A 59 8.30 -4.77 -0.30
CA THR A 59 8.90 -4.66 1.02
C THR A 59 8.48 -3.34 1.65
N ALA A 60 8.59 -3.27 2.96
CA ALA A 60 8.22 -2.09 3.73
C ALA A 60 9.19 -1.91 4.89
N GLY A 61 9.41 -0.68 5.27
CA GLY A 61 10.29 -0.38 6.40
C GLY A 61 10.31 1.09 6.71
N GLY A 62 11.24 1.49 7.56
CA GLY A 62 11.39 2.89 7.93
C GLY A 62 12.18 3.69 6.91
N ASP A 63 13.04 3.02 6.14
CA ASP A 63 13.79 3.68 5.08
C ASP A 63 14.15 2.63 4.02
N GLU A 64 14.85 3.09 2.99
CA GLU A 64 15.18 2.25 1.85
C GLU A 64 16.17 1.16 2.20
N ALA A 65 16.99 1.35 3.20
CA ALA A 65 18.01 0.40 3.59
C ALA A 65 17.48 -0.69 4.50
N GLU A 66 16.42 -0.42 5.23
CA GLU A 66 15.86 -1.36 6.18
C GLU A 66 14.46 -1.76 5.74
N GLN A 67 14.37 -2.86 5.02
CA GLN A 67 13.13 -3.32 4.42
C GLN A 67 12.82 -4.74 4.83
N PHE A 68 11.54 -5.01 5.05
CA PHE A 68 11.05 -6.35 5.37
C PHE A 68 10.02 -6.76 4.34
N PRO A 69 9.94 -8.04 3.97
CA PRO A 69 8.98 -8.48 2.95
C PRO A 69 7.54 -8.27 3.41
N ILE A 70 6.70 -7.87 2.48
CA ILE A 70 5.27 -7.81 2.71
C ILE A 70 4.68 -9.16 2.33
N GLU A 71 4.04 -9.81 3.29
CA GLU A 71 3.47 -11.13 3.08
C GLU A 71 1.98 -11.00 2.80
N ASN A 72 1.48 -11.90 1.97
CA ASN A 72 0.07 -11.93 1.60
C ASN A 72 -0.43 -10.61 1.03
N ALA A 73 0.43 -9.94 0.29
CA ALA A 73 0.07 -8.66 -0.29
C ALA A 73 -0.93 -8.85 -1.42
N LYS A 74 -1.98 -8.05 -1.41
CA LYS A 74 -3.02 -8.07 -2.44
C LYS A 74 -3.45 -6.67 -2.78
N ILE A 75 -3.89 -6.49 -4.02
CA ILE A 75 -4.48 -5.25 -4.43
C ILE A 75 -5.82 -5.53 -5.10
N GLU A 76 -6.88 -4.88 -4.62
CA GLU A 76 -8.22 -5.00 -5.17
C GLU A 76 -8.90 -3.64 -5.10
N ASN A 77 -9.42 -3.18 -6.24
CA ASN A 77 -10.16 -1.91 -6.26
C ASN A 77 -9.42 -0.78 -5.56
N ASN A 78 -8.15 -0.64 -5.87
CA ASN A 78 -7.29 0.39 -5.27
C ASN A 78 -7.04 0.19 -3.78
N LYS A 79 -7.34 -0.97 -3.26
CA LYS A 79 -7.09 -1.25 -1.86
C LYS A 79 -6.00 -2.30 -1.73
N ILE A 80 -5.01 -1.99 -0.93
CA ILE A 80 -3.87 -2.87 -0.69
C ILE A 80 -3.93 -3.39 0.73
N THR A 81 -3.76 -4.69 0.89
CA THR A 81 -3.65 -5.30 2.20
C THR A 81 -2.42 -6.19 2.23
N GLY A 82 -1.83 -6.32 3.41
CA GLY A 82 -0.65 -7.15 3.56
C GLY A 82 -0.18 -7.19 5.00
N THR A 83 0.81 -8.00 5.25
CA THR A 83 1.37 -8.19 6.58
C THR A 83 2.89 -8.10 6.51
N VAL A 84 3.49 -7.40 7.47
CA VAL A 84 4.94 -7.27 7.56
C VAL A 84 5.37 -7.74 8.93
N ASN A 85 6.35 -8.64 8.97
CA ASN A 85 6.92 -9.10 10.22
C ASN A 85 8.31 -8.51 10.37
N SER A 86 8.52 -7.75 11.42
CA SER A 86 9.82 -7.15 11.66
C SER A 86 10.71 -8.09 12.46
N SER A 87 12.00 -7.78 12.49
CA SER A 87 12.97 -8.64 13.16
C SER A 87 12.82 -8.64 14.67
N ASP A 88 12.14 -7.66 15.24
CA ASP A 88 11.95 -7.59 16.68
C ASP A 88 10.64 -8.24 17.14
N GLY A 89 9.99 -8.98 16.27
CA GLY A 89 8.79 -9.72 16.64
C GLY A 89 7.49 -8.98 16.47
N ALA A 90 7.52 -7.78 15.94
CA ALA A 90 6.29 -7.03 15.68
C ALA A 90 5.67 -7.45 14.36
N THR A 91 4.34 -7.53 14.35
CA THR A 91 3.58 -7.83 13.14
C THR A 91 2.77 -6.61 12.77
N TYR A 92 2.95 -6.14 11.54
CA TYR A 92 2.25 -4.98 11.02
C TYR A 92 1.23 -5.45 10.01
N THR A 93 -0.03 -5.16 10.26
CA THR A 93 -1.10 -5.45 9.29
C THR A 93 -1.49 -4.14 8.64
N VAL A 94 -1.38 -4.09 7.33
CA VAL A 94 -1.50 -2.87 6.57
C VAL A 94 -2.75 -2.89 5.72
N SER A 95 -3.49 -1.79 5.71
CA SER A 95 -4.64 -1.62 4.83
C SER A 95 -4.56 -0.24 4.23
N LEU A 96 -4.28 -0.17 2.93
CA LEU A 96 -4.02 1.08 2.24
C LEU A 96 -5.01 1.30 1.11
N THR A 97 -5.32 2.56 0.84
CA THR A 97 -6.12 2.94 -0.31
C THR A 97 -5.26 3.80 -1.22
N VAL A 98 -5.22 3.44 -2.50
CA VAL A 98 -4.42 4.15 -3.50
C VAL A 98 -5.26 5.19 -4.19
N ASP A 99 -4.72 6.40 -4.30
CA ASP A 99 -5.37 7.49 -5.01
C ASP A 99 -4.30 8.21 -5.83
N GLY A 100 -4.12 7.76 -7.07
CA GLY A 100 -3.09 8.30 -7.93
C GLY A 100 -1.69 8.02 -7.38
N ASP A 101 -0.97 9.06 -7.05
CA ASP A 101 0.37 8.94 -6.52
C ASP A 101 0.41 9.03 -5.00
N ARG A 102 -0.71 8.80 -4.37
CA ARG A 102 -0.84 8.82 -2.91
C ARG A 102 -1.45 7.54 -2.41
N MET A 103 -1.06 7.17 -1.22
CA MET A 103 -1.70 6.08 -0.48
C MET A 103 -1.95 6.54 0.93
N THR A 104 -3.13 6.19 1.44
CA THR A 104 -3.46 6.45 2.84
C THR A 104 -4.12 5.22 3.41
N GLY A 105 -3.99 5.03 4.70
CA GLY A 105 -4.62 3.89 5.32
C GLY A 105 -4.28 3.74 6.77
N GLU A 106 -4.46 2.53 7.25
CA GLU A 106 -4.24 2.20 8.65
C GLU A 106 -3.28 1.02 8.77
N VAL A 107 -2.51 1.04 9.84
CA VAL A 107 -1.60 -0.03 10.18
C VAL A 107 -1.92 -0.47 11.60
N THR A 108 -2.07 -1.77 11.79
CA THR A 108 -2.23 -2.35 13.12
C THR A 108 -0.94 -3.06 13.47
N VAL A 109 -0.37 -2.69 14.60
CA VAL A 109 0.89 -3.26 15.07
C VAL A 109 0.61 -4.17 16.25
N SER A 110 1.09 -5.39 16.17
CA SER A 110 0.91 -6.37 17.25
C SER A 110 2.27 -6.84 17.72
N GLN A 111 2.54 -6.69 19.00
CA GLN A 111 3.82 -7.09 19.56
C GLN A 111 3.65 -7.43 21.04
N GLY A 112 4.10 -8.61 21.42
CA GLY A 112 4.08 -9.02 22.82
C GLY A 112 2.70 -9.03 23.45
N GLY A 113 1.67 -9.36 22.69
CA GLY A 113 0.31 -9.36 23.19
C GLY A 113 -0.37 -8.01 23.21
N GLN A 114 0.33 -6.96 22.79
CA GLN A 114 -0.24 -5.62 22.71
C GLN A 114 -0.52 -5.24 21.28
N THR A 115 -1.55 -4.45 21.07
CA THR A 115 -1.96 -4.01 19.76
C THR A 115 -2.06 -2.49 19.75
N MET A 116 -1.42 -1.88 18.75
CA MET A 116 -1.50 -0.45 18.52
C MET A 116 -1.97 -0.19 17.11
N LYS A 117 -2.56 0.96 16.89
CA LYS A 117 -3.00 1.36 15.57
C LYS A 117 -2.36 2.67 15.19
N GLY A 118 -2.23 2.85 13.90
CA GLY A 118 -1.70 4.09 13.39
C GLY A 118 -2.23 4.37 12.00
N LYS A 119 -2.00 5.58 11.55
CA LYS A 119 -2.33 6.00 10.20
C LYS A 119 -1.06 6.15 9.40
N ILE A 120 -1.15 5.80 8.12
CA ILE A 120 0.00 5.89 7.25
C ILE A 120 -0.39 6.69 6.02
N GLU A 121 0.50 7.57 5.60
CA GLU A 121 0.34 8.35 4.38
C GLU A 121 1.62 8.24 3.57
N LEU A 122 1.46 7.95 2.30
CA LEU A 122 2.60 7.73 1.41
C LEU A 122 2.41 8.49 0.11
N LYS A 123 3.53 8.86 -0.50
CA LYS A 123 3.55 9.44 -1.83
C LYS A 123 4.52 8.65 -2.69
N ARG A 124 4.20 8.54 -3.96
CA ARG A 124 5.09 7.89 -4.91
C ARG A 124 6.32 8.78 -5.12
N VAL A 125 7.49 8.18 -5.01
CA VAL A 125 8.75 8.91 -5.19
C VAL A 125 9.55 8.41 -6.40
N SER A 126 9.18 7.29 -6.97
CA SER A 126 9.78 6.87 -8.23
C SER A 126 9.05 5.72 -8.90
#